data_ab59a3cab3b726d141ebcd99df9b98eb
#
_entry.id   ab59a3cab3b726d141ebcd99df9b98eb
#
_cell.length_a   1.000
_cell.length_b   1.000
_cell.length_c   1.000
_cell.angle_alpha   90.00
_cell.angle_beta   90.00
_cell.angle_gamma   90.00
#
_symmetry.space_group_name_H-M   'P 1'
#
loop_
_entity.id
_entity.type
_entity.pdbx_description
1 polymer ?
#
loop_
_entity_poly.entity_id
_entity_poly.type
_entity_poly.pdbx_seq_one_letter_code
_entity_poly.pdbx_strand_id
1 'polypeptide(L)'
;MSEEKASGTGEREGTWAGPVSRLNVERVPEGVTAINIQGRQAIGALQGFGQLWKKTYKVRLAGVEKSASQVMQAWKENFPRFQPAGNRFFPPVEGVEPGKVMFIDSPLPIVPPLYNRPGVVPMTSGVMVLYADDESFSVMTPEGFPVAGWNNFSVYEEDEILVAQVQSIERASDPIYEFGFRFMGGAARQEFIWVHVLTELAAHFGLTAQVTMARECLDPKLQWSHTKNVWNNAGVRTTLYTLAAPIRWAIRPFRRR
;
A
#
# COMPACT_ATOMS: atom_id res chain seq x y z
N MET A 1 -16.36 45.26 -15.47
CA MET A 1 -15.13 44.51 -15.68
C MET A 1 -14.61 44.21 -14.29
N SER A 2 -14.98 43.04 -13.79
CA SER A 2 -14.53 42.55 -12.44
C SER A 2 -13.41 41.55 -12.72
N GLU A 3 -12.21 41.89 -12.24
CA GLU A 3 -11.05 41.02 -12.28
C GLU A 3 -11.27 39.83 -11.33
N GLU A 4 -11.38 38.66 -11.92
CA GLU A 4 -11.40 37.38 -11.24
C GLU A 4 -10.00 37.14 -10.64
N LYS A 5 -9.91 37.25 -9.32
CA LYS A 5 -8.69 36.93 -8.57
C LYS A 5 -8.44 35.42 -8.68
N ALA A 6 -7.54 35.00 -9.57
CA ALA A 6 -7.00 33.66 -9.58
C ALA A 6 -6.32 33.41 -8.21
N SER A 7 -6.89 32.50 -7.43
CA SER A 7 -6.26 32.00 -6.18
C SER A 7 -4.96 31.29 -6.55
N GLY A 8 -3.84 31.79 -6.03
CA GLY A 8 -2.53 31.25 -6.29
C GLY A 8 -2.42 29.79 -5.85
N THR A 9 -2.34 28.91 -6.80
CA THR A 9 -1.73 27.60 -6.59
C THR A 9 -0.23 27.82 -6.40
N GLY A 10 0.20 27.96 -5.15
CA GLY A 10 1.62 27.89 -4.81
C GLY A 10 2.16 26.57 -5.37
N GLU A 11 3.23 26.62 -6.15
CA GLU A 11 3.94 25.41 -6.60
C GLU A 11 4.35 24.64 -5.35
N ARG A 12 3.81 23.41 -5.20
CA ARG A 12 4.18 22.52 -4.12
C ARG A 12 5.58 21.97 -4.39
N GLU A 13 6.53 22.24 -3.52
CA GLU A 13 7.85 21.63 -3.57
C GLU A 13 7.77 20.18 -3.10
N GLY A 14 7.45 19.29 -4.02
CA GLY A 14 7.43 17.86 -3.77
C GLY A 14 8.68 17.18 -4.31
N THR A 15 9.08 16.10 -3.66
CA THR A 15 10.23 15.32 -4.07
C THR A 15 9.78 13.98 -4.69
N TRP A 16 10.38 13.63 -5.82
CA TRP A 16 10.18 12.35 -6.50
C TRP A 16 11.32 11.38 -6.26
N ALA A 17 11.00 10.10 -6.20
CA ALA A 17 12.02 9.06 -6.24
C ALA A 17 12.82 9.15 -7.54
N GLY A 18 14.12 9.01 -7.45
CA GLY A 18 14.98 8.82 -8.62
C GLY A 18 14.63 7.50 -9.35
N PRO A 19 15.15 7.31 -10.60
CA PRO A 19 14.94 6.06 -11.32
C PRO A 19 15.47 4.86 -10.55
N VAL A 20 14.58 3.93 -10.18
CA VAL A 20 14.95 2.72 -9.45
C VAL A 20 14.66 1.50 -10.35
N SER A 21 15.71 0.83 -10.80
CA SER A 21 15.56 -0.37 -11.63
C SER A 21 15.13 -1.59 -10.79
N ARG A 22 15.63 -1.70 -9.56
CA ARG A 22 15.29 -2.75 -8.60
C ARG A 22 15.29 -2.19 -7.19
N LEU A 23 14.30 -2.59 -6.40
CA LEU A 23 14.19 -2.21 -5.00
C LEU A 23 15.37 -2.75 -4.21
N ASN A 24 16.01 -1.90 -3.45
CA ASN A 24 17.06 -2.24 -2.51
C ASN A 24 16.57 -1.94 -1.09
N VAL A 25 16.71 -2.92 -0.22
CA VAL A 25 16.32 -2.81 1.19
C VAL A 25 17.60 -2.63 2.01
N GLU A 26 17.80 -1.45 2.55
CA GLU A 26 18.96 -1.12 3.38
C GLU A 26 18.88 -1.83 4.73
N ARG A 27 17.70 -1.88 5.32
CA ARG A 27 17.46 -2.50 6.62
C ARG A 27 16.14 -3.27 6.63
N VAL A 28 16.20 -4.52 7.05
CA VAL A 28 15.01 -5.37 7.24
C VAL A 28 14.59 -5.27 8.71
N PRO A 29 13.34 -4.89 9.02
CA PRO A 29 12.84 -4.89 10.39
C PRO A 29 12.88 -6.27 11.03
N GLU A 30 12.97 -6.33 12.36
CA GLU A 30 12.98 -7.58 13.08
C GLU A 30 11.68 -8.37 12.87
N GLY A 31 11.81 -9.68 12.67
CA GLY A 31 10.68 -10.59 12.50
C GLY A 31 10.03 -10.61 11.12
N VAL A 32 10.54 -9.83 10.15
CA VAL A 32 10.05 -9.84 8.76
C VAL A 32 11.12 -10.34 7.79
N THR A 33 10.73 -10.57 6.54
CA THR A 33 11.63 -11.02 5.47
C THR A 33 11.56 -10.09 4.27
N ALA A 34 12.67 -9.92 3.55
CA ALA A 34 12.71 -9.08 2.34
C ALA A 34 12.52 -9.89 1.03
N ILE A 35 12.09 -11.15 1.11
CA ILE A 35 12.04 -12.06 -0.05
C ILE A 35 11.13 -11.58 -1.20
N ASN A 36 10.11 -10.81 -0.87
CA ASN A 36 9.17 -10.27 -1.83
C ASN A 36 9.43 -8.79 -2.19
N ILE A 37 10.56 -8.23 -1.76
CA ILE A 37 10.92 -6.83 -1.99
C ILE A 37 12.31 -6.72 -2.59
N GLN A 38 13.32 -7.29 -1.92
CA GLN A 38 14.72 -7.16 -2.33
C GLN A 38 14.94 -7.63 -3.77
N GLY A 39 15.48 -6.76 -4.61
CA GLY A 39 15.74 -7.02 -6.03
C GLY A 39 14.51 -7.05 -6.93
N ARG A 40 13.32 -6.72 -6.42
CA ARG A 40 12.08 -6.61 -7.18
C ARG A 40 12.00 -5.29 -7.92
N GLN A 41 11.27 -5.27 -9.03
CA GLN A 41 10.93 -4.02 -9.71
C GLN A 41 9.70 -3.40 -9.06
N ALA A 42 9.67 -2.07 -8.95
CA ALA A 42 8.41 -1.35 -8.71
C ALA A 42 7.61 -1.36 -10.01
N ILE A 43 6.32 -1.69 -9.94
CA ILE A 43 5.47 -1.88 -11.13
C ILE A 43 4.20 -1.03 -11.02
N GLY A 44 3.85 -0.41 -12.15
CA GLY A 44 2.60 0.32 -12.28
C GLY A 44 1.43 -0.58 -12.71
N ALA A 45 0.23 0.00 -12.74
CA ALA A 45 -1.00 -0.72 -13.05
C ALA A 45 -1.02 -1.38 -14.44
N LEU A 46 -0.26 -0.84 -15.41
CA LEU A 46 -0.20 -1.42 -16.76
C LEU A 46 0.54 -2.75 -16.82
N GLN A 47 1.36 -3.07 -15.81
CA GLN A 47 2.07 -4.34 -15.69
C GLN A 47 1.28 -5.43 -14.93
N GLY A 48 0.07 -5.12 -14.44
CA GLY A 48 -0.82 -6.08 -13.79
C GLY A 48 -1.66 -6.89 -14.79
N PHE A 49 -2.24 -7.99 -14.30
CA PHE A 49 -3.08 -8.92 -15.08
C PHE A 49 -4.57 -8.57 -15.05
N GLY A 50 -5.09 -8.19 -13.88
CA GLY A 50 -6.52 -8.04 -13.62
C GLY A 50 -7.19 -6.86 -14.32
N GLN A 51 -8.44 -6.57 -13.98
CA GLN A 51 -9.14 -5.37 -14.42
C GLN A 51 -8.49 -4.12 -13.80
N LEU A 52 -8.49 -3.01 -14.55
CA LEU A 52 -7.97 -1.73 -14.06
C LEU A 52 -9.05 -0.98 -13.30
N TRP A 53 -8.79 -0.70 -12.05
CA TRP A 53 -9.68 0.01 -11.17
C TRP A 53 -9.06 1.31 -10.67
N LYS A 54 -9.87 2.36 -10.63
CA LYS A 54 -9.64 3.55 -9.82
C LYS A 54 -10.56 3.46 -8.61
N LYS A 55 -9.99 3.56 -7.41
CA LYS A 55 -10.75 3.56 -6.16
C LYS A 55 -10.39 4.81 -5.38
N THR A 56 -11.38 5.47 -4.82
CA THR A 56 -11.19 6.69 -4.03
C THR A 56 -11.96 6.56 -2.73
N TYR A 57 -11.29 6.79 -1.62
CA TYR A 57 -11.83 6.79 -0.28
C TYR A 57 -11.57 8.17 0.31
N LYS A 58 -12.58 8.79 0.88
CA LYS A 58 -12.51 10.13 1.45
C LYS A 58 -13.13 10.17 2.84
N VAL A 59 -12.53 10.93 3.74
CA VAL A 59 -13.14 11.32 5.01
C VAL A 59 -13.06 12.83 5.16
N ARG A 60 -14.17 13.45 5.54
CA ARG A 60 -14.23 14.90 5.84
C ARG A 60 -13.93 15.12 7.31
N LEU A 61 -12.97 15.96 7.60
CA LEU A 61 -12.46 16.26 8.94
C LEU A 61 -13.03 17.61 9.42
N ALA A 62 -14.35 17.70 9.51
CA ALA A 62 -15.04 18.92 9.88
C ALA A 62 -14.72 19.33 11.33
N GLY A 63 -14.33 20.60 11.54
CA GLY A 63 -14.00 21.15 12.85
C GLY A 63 -12.57 20.87 13.32
N VAL A 64 -11.72 20.28 12.47
CA VAL A 64 -10.29 20.16 12.78
C VAL A 64 -9.58 21.48 12.53
N GLU A 65 -9.11 22.12 13.59
CA GLU A 65 -8.34 23.38 13.55
C GLU A 65 -6.85 23.09 13.28
N LYS A 66 -6.54 22.51 12.12
CA LYS A 66 -5.19 22.19 11.66
C LYS A 66 -5.05 22.55 10.19
N SER A 67 -3.81 22.72 9.71
CA SER A 67 -3.55 22.80 8.27
C SER A 67 -3.54 21.39 7.63
N ALA A 68 -3.68 21.33 6.31
CA ALA A 68 -3.56 20.07 5.56
C ALA A 68 -2.20 19.40 5.80
N SER A 69 -1.12 20.18 5.87
CA SER A 69 0.22 19.68 6.17
C SER A 69 0.35 19.09 7.57
N GLN A 70 -0.26 19.71 8.59
CA GLN A 70 -0.26 19.17 9.95
C GLN A 70 -1.03 17.83 10.05
N VAL A 71 -2.15 17.71 9.34
CA VAL A 71 -2.92 16.46 9.28
C VAL A 71 -2.12 15.40 8.53
N MET A 72 -1.48 15.74 7.42
CA MET A 72 -0.65 14.81 6.66
C MET A 72 0.57 14.35 7.47
N GLN A 73 1.22 15.25 8.21
CA GLN A 73 2.31 14.88 9.09
C GLN A 73 1.84 13.88 10.16
N ALA A 74 0.73 14.16 10.84
CA ALA A 74 0.15 13.25 11.83
C ALA A 74 -0.20 11.87 11.19
N TRP A 75 -0.70 11.88 9.94
CA TRP A 75 -0.99 10.64 9.21
C TRP A 75 0.27 9.82 8.94
N LYS A 76 1.33 10.44 8.41
CA LYS A 76 2.63 9.78 8.15
C LYS A 76 3.23 9.19 9.42
N GLU A 77 3.25 9.93 10.51
CA GLU A 77 3.83 9.51 11.80
C GLU A 77 3.06 8.36 12.46
N ASN A 78 1.72 8.37 12.32
CA ASN A 78 0.86 7.38 12.95
C ASN A 78 0.34 6.31 11.99
N PHE A 79 0.78 6.29 10.73
CA PHE A 79 0.30 5.36 9.70
C PHE A 79 0.30 3.89 10.15
N PRO A 80 1.33 3.38 10.87
CA PRO A 80 1.32 2.02 11.41
C PRO A 80 0.21 1.76 12.42
N ARG A 81 -0.17 2.77 13.21
CA ARG A 81 -1.18 2.65 14.27
C ARG A 81 -2.60 2.64 13.72
N PHE A 82 -2.81 3.22 12.54
CA PHE A 82 -4.11 3.27 11.87
C PHE A 82 -4.42 1.99 11.07
N GLN A 83 -3.53 1.00 11.08
CA GLN A 83 -3.76 -0.26 10.38
C GLN A 83 -4.71 -1.17 11.15
N PRO A 84 -5.59 -1.91 10.46
CA PRO A 84 -6.44 -2.89 11.11
C PRO A 84 -5.63 -4.04 11.69
N ALA A 85 -6.20 -4.69 12.71
CA ALA A 85 -5.58 -5.85 13.35
C ALA A 85 -5.13 -6.91 12.32
N GLY A 86 -3.91 -7.38 12.45
CA GLY A 86 -3.28 -8.35 11.56
C GLY A 86 -2.47 -7.75 10.41
N ASN A 87 -2.61 -6.45 10.13
CA ASN A 87 -1.70 -5.74 9.24
C ASN A 87 -0.64 -5.02 10.08
N ARG A 88 0.63 -5.18 9.73
CA ARG A 88 1.73 -4.43 10.34
C ARG A 88 2.44 -3.63 9.26
N PHE A 89 2.62 -2.36 9.52
CA PHE A 89 3.38 -1.46 8.67
C PHE A 89 4.69 -1.08 9.38
N PHE A 90 5.78 -1.10 8.64
CA PHE A 90 7.10 -0.72 9.15
C PHE A 90 7.62 0.41 8.27
N PRO A 91 7.47 1.66 8.70
CA PRO A 91 8.01 2.80 7.95
C PRO A 91 9.54 2.74 7.92
N PRO A 92 10.19 3.37 6.94
CA PRO A 92 11.63 3.59 6.96
C PRO A 92 12.02 4.40 8.20
N VAL A 93 13.26 4.23 8.65
CA VAL A 93 13.78 4.96 9.83
C VAL A 93 13.79 6.46 9.58
N GLU A 94 14.05 6.85 8.33
CA GLU A 94 14.11 8.25 7.89
C GLU A 94 12.72 8.88 7.67
N GLY A 95 11.66 8.08 7.74
CA GLY A 95 10.30 8.53 7.47
C GLY A 95 9.81 8.21 6.07
N VAL A 96 8.71 8.86 5.65
CA VAL A 96 8.09 8.66 4.33
C VAL A 96 8.82 9.52 3.30
N GLU A 97 9.95 9.00 2.80
CA GLU A 97 10.80 9.68 1.82
C GLU A 97 10.82 8.94 0.47
N PRO A 98 10.86 9.67 -0.67
CA PRO A 98 10.92 9.08 -2.00
C PRO A 98 12.11 8.15 -2.20
N GLY A 99 11.85 6.98 -2.83
CA GLY A 99 12.85 5.93 -3.05
C GLY A 99 12.98 4.94 -1.90
N LYS A 100 12.50 5.27 -0.70
CA LYS A 100 12.52 4.36 0.45
C LYS A 100 11.40 3.33 0.38
N VAL A 101 11.63 2.17 1.01
CA VAL A 101 10.68 1.05 1.05
C VAL A 101 10.02 0.97 2.42
N MET A 102 8.70 0.97 2.44
CA MET A 102 7.89 0.64 3.61
C MET A 102 7.54 -0.84 3.57
N PHE A 103 7.83 -1.57 4.65
CA PHE A 103 7.44 -2.97 4.77
C PHE A 103 5.99 -3.11 5.20
N ILE A 104 5.34 -4.12 4.65
CA ILE A 104 3.97 -4.50 4.95
C ILE A 104 3.96 -5.99 5.28
N ASP A 105 3.46 -6.32 6.45
CA ASP A 105 3.26 -7.67 6.89
C ASP A 105 1.76 -7.89 7.01
N SER A 106 1.22 -8.75 6.19
CA SER A 106 -0.22 -9.03 6.19
C SER A 106 -0.45 -10.53 6.13
N PRO A 107 -1.57 -11.00 6.71
CA PRO A 107 -1.93 -12.40 6.59
C PRO A 107 -2.15 -12.79 5.13
N LEU A 108 -1.73 -14.00 4.76
CA LEU A 108 -1.98 -14.54 3.42
C LEU A 108 -3.49 -14.58 3.15
N PRO A 109 -3.97 -13.97 2.05
CA PRO A 109 -5.41 -13.90 1.76
C PRO A 109 -6.02 -15.25 1.32
N ILE A 110 -5.22 -16.31 1.21
CA ILE A 110 -5.59 -17.55 0.52
C ILE A 110 -6.51 -18.45 1.34
N VAL A 111 -6.56 -18.32 2.68
CA VAL A 111 -7.44 -19.15 3.52
C VAL A 111 -7.97 -18.36 4.72
N PRO A 112 -9.19 -17.81 4.64
CA PRO A 112 -9.79 -17.01 5.72
C PRO A 112 -9.79 -17.66 7.13
N PRO A 113 -10.01 -18.97 7.29
CA PRO A 113 -10.08 -19.56 8.63
C PRO A 113 -8.72 -19.76 9.31
N LEU A 114 -7.60 -19.60 8.61
CA LEU A 114 -6.26 -19.84 9.17
C LEU A 114 -5.57 -18.58 9.72
N TYR A 115 -6.24 -17.46 9.67
CA TYR A 115 -5.72 -16.13 9.98
C TYR A 115 -5.06 -15.96 11.35
N ASN A 116 -5.57 -16.64 12.36
CA ASN A 116 -5.12 -16.54 13.75
C ASN A 116 -4.56 -17.87 14.30
N ARG A 117 -4.19 -18.82 13.43
CA ARG A 117 -3.62 -20.08 13.91
C ARG A 117 -2.11 -19.94 14.11
N PRO A 118 -1.57 -20.49 15.22
CA PRO A 118 -0.13 -20.61 15.42
C PRO A 118 0.51 -21.32 14.23
N GLY A 119 1.56 -20.73 13.64
CA GLY A 119 2.30 -21.32 12.51
C GLY A 119 1.92 -20.77 11.12
N VAL A 120 0.90 -19.90 11.00
CA VAL A 120 0.66 -19.17 9.76
C VAL A 120 1.67 -18.03 9.64
N VAL A 121 2.58 -18.14 8.68
CA VAL A 121 3.57 -17.10 8.40
C VAL A 121 2.90 -15.98 7.63
N PRO A 122 2.98 -14.74 8.11
CA PRO A 122 2.44 -13.61 7.37
C PRO A 122 3.21 -13.42 6.06
N MET A 123 2.51 -12.91 5.04
CA MET A 123 3.14 -12.50 3.80
C MET A 123 3.80 -11.14 4.03
N THR A 124 5.12 -11.13 4.19
CA THR A 124 5.86 -9.89 4.17
C THR A 124 6.06 -9.43 2.74
N SER A 125 5.68 -8.21 2.46
CA SER A 125 5.98 -7.48 1.24
C SER A 125 6.23 -6.01 1.59
N GLY A 126 6.13 -5.09 0.65
CA GLY A 126 6.29 -3.66 0.90
C GLY A 126 5.86 -2.83 -0.28
N VAL A 127 6.04 -1.52 -0.14
CA VAL A 127 5.79 -0.55 -1.20
C VAL A 127 6.93 0.47 -1.21
N MET A 128 7.26 0.99 -2.37
CA MET A 128 8.24 2.07 -2.51
C MET A 128 7.52 3.41 -2.48
N VAL A 129 8.03 4.36 -1.71
CA VAL A 129 7.58 5.74 -1.76
C VAL A 129 8.02 6.33 -3.09
N LEU A 130 7.04 6.74 -3.90
CA LEU A 130 7.27 7.30 -5.23
C LEU A 130 7.43 8.82 -5.18
N TYR A 131 6.64 9.46 -4.36
CA TYR A 131 6.54 10.91 -4.21
C TYR A 131 6.17 11.27 -2.77
N ALA A 132 6.65 12.40 -2.27
CA ALA A 132 6.20 12.98 -1.01
C ALA A 132 6.34 14.51 -1.02
N ASP A 133 5.33 15.17 -0.43
CA ASP A 133 5.32 16.59 -0.07
C ASP A 133 4.62 16.77 1.30
N ASP A 134 4.37 18.00 1.72
CA ASP A 134 3.77 18.30 3.02
C ASP A 134 2.29 17.90 3.12
N GLU A 135 1.58 17.73 2.00
CA GLU A 135 0.13 17.44 1.96
C GLU A 135 -0.20 16.12 1.29
N SER A 136 0.81 15.43 0.73
CA SER A 136 0.59 14.15 0.06
C SER A 136 1.81 13.25 0.06
N PHE A 137 1.57 11.95 -0.19
CA PHE A 137 2.60 11.00 -0.59
C PHE A 137 1.99 9.91 -1.45
N SER A 138 2.82 9.35 -2.33
CA SER A 138 2.41 8.25 -3.20
C SER A 138 3.34 7.06 -3.01
N VAL A 139 2.78 5.86 -3.10
CA VAL A 139 3.54 4.61 -3.03
C VAL A 139 3.23 3.72 -4.22
N MET A 140 4.24 2.98 -4.67
CA MET A 140 4.15 2.03 -5.78
C MET A 140 4.45 0.61 -5.30
N THR A 141 3.76 -0.36 -5.84
CA THR A 141 3.88 -1.78 -5.45
C THR A 141 5.02 -2.48 -6.18
N PRO A 142 5.69 -3.45 -5.56
CA PRO A 142 6.68 -4.31 -6.22
C PRO A 142 6.02 -5.44 -7.01
N GLU A 143 6.78 -6.03 -7.93
CA GLU A 143 6.41 -7.29 -8.58
C GLU A 143 6.00 -8.36 -7.57
N GLY A 144 4.86 -9.00 -7.85
CA GLY A 144 4.32 -10.07 -7.02
C GLY A 144 3.52 -9.61 -5.80
N PHE A 145 3.41 -8.31 -5.55
CA PHE A 145 2.43 -7.79 -4.60
C PHE A 145 1.00 -8.11 -5.09
N PRO A 146 -0.01 -8.21 -4.21
CA PRO A 146 -1.38 -8.54 -4.63
C PRO A 146 -1.93 -7.67 -5.76
N VAL A 147 -1.60 -6.40 -5.76
CA VAL A 147 -1.96 -5.46 -6.84
C VAL A 147 -0.71 -4.84 -7.47
N ALA A 148 -0.77 -4.58 -8.76
CA ALA A 148 0.18 -3.78 -9.51
C ALA A 148 -0.41 -2.37 -9.65
N GLY A 149 0.30 -1.34 -9.19
CA GLY A 149 -0.20 0.02 -9.24
C GLY A 149 0.38 0.92 -8.16
N TRP A 150 -0.34 1.99 -7.88
CA TRP A 150 0.05 2.96 -6.87
C TRP A 150 -1.14 3.44 -6.06
N ASN A 151 -0.84 3.87 -4.83
CA ASN A 151 -1.77 4.58 -3.96
C ASN A 151 -1.25 6.00 -3.73
N ASN A 152 -2.14 6.96 -3.81
CA ASN A 152 -1.89 8.33 -3.42
C ASN A 152 -2.68 8.63 -2.14
N PHE A 153 -2.00 9.21 -1.17
CA PHE A 153 -2.54 9.69 0.10
C PHE A 153 -2.44 11.20 0.09
N SER A 154 -3.52 11.91 0.31
CA SER A 154 -3.54 13.36 0.26
C SER A 154 -4.48 13.96 1.31
N VAL A 155 -4.13 15.15 1.78
CA VAL A 155 -5.01 16.00 2.60
C VAL A 155 -5.12 17.33 1.88
N TYR A 156 -6.33 17.79 1.68
CA TYR A 156 -6.61 19.06 1.00
C TYR A 156 -7.89 19.69 1.56
N GLU A 157 -8.13 20.93 1.22
CA GLU A 157 -9.32 21.66 1.61
C GLU A 157 -10.39 21.61 0.50
N GLU A 158 -11.61 21.30 0.87
CA GLU A 158 -12.80 21.30 0.00
C GLU A 158 -13.96 21.93 0.78
N ASP A 159 -14.50 23.05 0.30
CA ASP A 159 -15.56 23.82 0.97
C ASP A 159 -15.20 24.19 2.44
N GLU A 160 -14.03 24.73 2.67
CA GLU A 160 -13.50 25.09 3.98
C GLU A 160 -13.40 23.93 4.99
N ILE A 161 -13.45 22.69 4.51
CA ILE A 161 -13.31 21.48 5.31
C ILE A 161 -12.11 20.68 4.81
N LEU A 162 -11.25 20.24 5.73
CA LEU A 162 -10.17 19.33 5.37
C LEU A 162 -10.73 17.97 4.97
N VAL A 163 -10.20 17.43 3.88
CA VAL A 163 -10.53 16.11 3.35
C VAL A 163 -9.26 15.27 3.29
N ALA A 164 -9.24 14.15 4.00
CA ALA A 164 -8.21 13.14 3.83
C ALA A 164 -8.68 12.09 2.82
N GLN A 165 -7.81 11.76 1.86
CA GLN A 165 -8.14 10.89 0.73
C GLN A 165 -7.07 9.81 0.53
N VAL A 166 -7.53 8.59 0.25
CA VAL A 166 -6.74 7.52 -0.38
C VAL A 166 -7.29 7.28 -1.77
N GLN A 167 -6.43 7.37 -2.78
CA GLN A 167 -6.80 7.04 -4.15
C GLN A 167 -5.83 5.99 -4.69
N SER A 168 -6.37 4.90 -5.25
CA SER A 168 -5.59 3.86 -5.93
C SER A 168 -5.91 3.80 -7.42
N ILE A 169 -4.88 3.50 -8.23
CA ILE A 169 -5.02 3.04 -9.60
C ILE A 169 -4.25 1.73 -9.70
N GLU A 170 -4.98 0.64 -9.88
CA GLU A 170 -4.42 -0.69 -9.68
C GLU A 170 -5.11 -1.77 -10.50
N ARG A 171 -4.38 -2.86 -10.76
CA ARG A 171 -4.86 -4.15 -11.26
C ARG A 171 -4.41 -5.25 -10.31
N ALA A 172 -5.11 -6.37 -10.23
CA ALA A 172 -4.52 -7.57 -9.66
C ALA A 172 -3.22 -7.93 -10.42
N SER A 173 -2.16 -8.25 -9.69
CA SER A 173 -0.83 -8.47 -10.30
C SER A 173 -0.79 -9.69 -11.20
N ASP A 174 -1.54 -10.74 -10.87
CA ASP A 174 -1.54 -12.02 -11.57
C ASP A 174 -2.91 -12.72 -11.49
N PRO A 175 -3.11 -13.85 -12.21
CA PRO A 175 -4.38 -14.59 -12.22
C PRO A 175 -4.83 -15.10 -10.85
N ILE A 176 -3.90 -15.48 -9.96
CA ILE A 176 -4.25 -16.00 -8.62
C ILE A 176 -4.85 -14.87 -7.78
N TYR A 177 -4.22 -13.71 -7.79
CA TYR A 177 -4.75 -12.54 -7.07
C TYR A 177 -6.04 -12.01 -7.69
N GLU A 178 -6.18 -12.02 -9.03
CA GLU A 178 -7.45 -11.65 -9.69
C GLU A 178 -8.59 -12.56 -9.25
N PHE A 179 -8.36 -13.87 -9.19
CA PHE A 179 -9.34 -14.82 -8.66
C PHE A 179 -9.67 -14.52 -7.19
N GLY A 180 -8.64 -14.26 -6.36
CA GLY A 180 -8.80 -13.90 -4.96
C GLY A 180 -9.62 -12.63 -4.76
N PHE A 181 -9.38 -11.58 -5.55
CA PHE A 181 -10.14 -10.33 -5.49
C PHE A 181 -11.60 -10.52 -5.90
N ARG A 182 -11.87 -11.29 -6.96
CA ARG A 182 -13.23 -11.46 -7.46
C ARG A 182 -14.08 -12.41 -6.63
N PHE A 183 -13.50 -13.53 -6.19
CA PHE A 183 -14.29 -14.65 -5.67
C PHE A 183 -13.99 -15.01 -4.22
N MET A 184 -12.87 -14.54 -3.65
CA MET A 184 -12.43 -14.89 -2.29
C MET A 184 -12.50 -13.72 -1.31
N GLY A 185 -13.19 -12.63 -1.67
CA GLY A 185 -13.38 -11.47 -0.78
C GLY A 185 -12.17 -10.54 -0.67
N GLY A 186 -11.14 -10.70 -1.51
CA GLY A 186 -9.97 -9.84 -1.48
C GLY A 186 -10.27 -8.37 -1.71
N ALA A 187 -11.22 -8.06 -2.61
CA ALA A 187 -11.64 -6.68 -2.86
C ALA A 187 -12.29 -6.04 -1.61
N ALA A 188 -13.21 -6.75 -0.97
CA ALA A 188 -13.88 -6.27 0.26
C ALA A 188 -12.87 -6.07 1.41
N ARG A 189 -11.86 -6.94 1.51
CA ARG A 189 -10.80 -6.78 2.50
C ARG A 189 -9.96 -5.54 2.25
N GLN A 190 -9.58 -5.26 1.02
CA GLN A 190 -8.82 -4.06 0.67
C GLN A 190 -9.63 -2.78 0.97
N GLU A 191 -10.93 -2.77 0.63
CA GLU A 191 -11.85 -1.69 0.96
C GLU A 191 -11.92 -1.48 2.48
N PHE A 192 -12.06 -2.55 3.25
CA PHE A 192 -12.06 -2.49 4.71
C PHE A 192 -10.78 -1.85 5.26
N ILE A 193 -9.59 -2.17 4.71
CA ILE A 193 -8.33 -1.59 5.17
C ILE A 193 -8.35 -0.06 5.01
N TRP A 194 -8.73 0.46 3.85
CA TRP A 194 -8.71 1.91 3.60
C TRP A 194 -9.81 2.65 4.36
N VAL A 195 -10.98 2.06 4.51
CA VAL A 195 -12.05 2.61 5.36
C VAL A 195 -11.58 2.68 6.80
N HIS A 196 -10.97 1.62 7.33
CA HIS A 196 -10.42 1.58 8.68
C HIS A 196 -9.33 2.64 8.90
N VAL A 197 -8.35 2.73 8.00
CA VAL A 197 -7.25 3.72 8.09
C VAL A 197 -7.80 5.15 8.17
N LEU A 198 -8.77 5.51 7.33
CA LEU A 198 -9.36 6.85 7.34
C LEU A 198 -10.26 7.09 8.56
N THR A 199 -10.93 6.06 9.07
CA THR A 199 -11.71 6.14 10.30
C THR A 199 -10.79 6.38 11.50
N GLU A 200 -9.67 5.66 11.61
CA GLU A 200 -8.70 5.85 12.67
C GLU A 200 -8.00 7.21 12.59
N LEU A 201 -7.73 7.70 11.37
CA LEU A 201 -7.22 9.06 11.17
C LEU A 201 -8.21 10.10 11.71
N ALA A 202 -9.51 9.98 11.39
CA ALA A 202 -10.53 10.89 11.92
C ALA A 202 -10.65 10.79 13.46
N ALA A 203 -10.62 9.58 14.01
CA ALA A 203 -10.65 9.34 15.44
C ALA A 203 -9.42 9.92 16.18
N HIS A 204 -8.26 9.94 15.52
CA HIS A 204 -7.06 10.61 16.07
C HIS A 204 -7.26 12.10 16.33
N PHE A 205 -8.13 12.75 15.55
CA PHE A 205 -8.54 14.16 15.76
C PHE A 205 -9.84 14.28 16.56
N GLY A 206 -10.30 13.22 17.24
CA GLY A 206 -11.49 13.22 18.07
C GLY A 206 -12.81 13.21 17.31
N LEU A 207 -12.80 12.86 16.01
CA LEU A 207 -13.98 12.86 15.17
C LEU A 207 -14.55 11.45 14.97
N THR A 208 -15.89 11.38 14.94
CA THR A 208 -16.61 10.21 14.38
C THR A 208 -17.08 10.61 12.99
N ALA A 209 -16.40 10.16 11.96
CA ALA A 209 -16.66 10.55 10.59
C ALA A 209 -16.94 9.33 9.69
N GLN A 210 -17.81 9.51 8.70
CA GLN A 210 -18.13 8.49 7.72
C GLN A 210 -17.16 8.59 6.52
N VAL A 211 -16.58 7.46 6.14
CA VAL A 211 -15.76 7.35 4.94
C VAL A 211 -16.67 7.13 3.74
N THR A 212 -16.52 7.96 2.72
CA THR A 212 -17.16 7.78 1.41
C THR A 212 -16.24 7.01 0.48
N MET A 213 -16.81 6.17 -0.39
CA MET A 213 -16.06 5.37 -1.33
C MET A 213 -16.65 5.51 -2.74
N ALA A 214 -15.77 5.69 -3.72
CA ALA A 214 -16.10 5.61 -5.13
C ALA A 214 -15.15 4.61 -5.82
N ARG A 215 -15.68 3.82 -6.74
CA ARG A 215 -14.90 2.91 -7.57
C ARG A 215 -15.33 2.98 -9.03
N GLU A 216 -14.35 2.96 -9.90
CA GLU A 216 -14.54 3.05 -11.35
C GLU A 216 -13.66 1.99 -12.03
N CYS A 217 -14.26 1.17 -12.88
CA CYS A 217 -13.50 0.23 -13.71
C CYS A 217 -13.06 0.96 -14.98
N LEU A 218 -11.77 1.32 -15.04
CA LEU A 218 -11.19 2.05 -16.17
C LEU A 218 -10.96 1.14 -17.39
N ASP A 219 -10.60 -0.13 -17.14
CA ASP A 219 -10.44 -1.13 -18.19
C ASP A 219 -10.88 -2.51 -17.66
N PRO A 220 -11.99 -3.05 -18.17
CA PRO A 220 -12.51 -4.36 -17.75
C PRO A 220 -11.72 -5.55 -18.32
N LYS A 221 -10.77 -5.32 -19.23
CA LYS A 221 -10.03 -6.39 -19.91
C LYS A 221 -8.93 -6.98 -19.04
N LEU A 222 -8.84 -8.29 -19.02
CA LEU A 222 -7.71 -9.01 -18.43
C LEU A 222 -6.50 -8.94 -19.38
N GLN A 223 -5.32 -8.73 -18.82
CA GLN A 223 -4.08 -8.57 -19.58
C GLN A 223 -3.34 -9.93 -19.67
N TRP A 224 -3.77 -10.77 -20.61
CA TRP A 224 -3.26 -12.15 -20.76
C TRP A 224 -1.74 -12.23 -21.01
N SER A 225 -1.13 -11.20 -21.58
CA SER A 225 0.32 -11.06 -21.72
C SER A 225 1.07 -11.07 -20.38
N HIS A 226 0.39 -10.73 -19.28
CA HIS A 226 0.92 -10.67 -17.92
C HIS A 226 0.60 -11.91 -17.07
N THR A 227 0.06 -12.99 -17.67
CA THR A 227 -0.22 -14.26 -16.96
C THR A 227 1.00 -14.81 -16.25
N LYS A 228 2.19 -14.63 -16.85
CA LYS A 228 3.49 -15.06 -16.28
C LYS A 228 3.84 -14.40 -14.94
N ASN A 229 3.17 -13.31 -14.56
CA ASN A 229 3.37 -12.66 -13.27
C ASN A 229 3.10 -13.60 -12.09
N VAL A 230 2.37 -14.69 -12.28
CA VAL A 230 2.13 -15.73 -11.28
C VAL A 230 3.43 -16.28 -10.68
N TRP A 231 4.53 -16.31 -11.42
CA TRP A 231 5.83 -16.75 -10.94
C TRP A 231 6.46 -15.80 -9.92
N ASN A 232 6.02 -14.56 -9.90
CA ASN A 232 6.47 -13.54 -8.95
C ASN A 232 5.56 -13.44 -7.71
N ASN A 233 4.41 -14.13 -7.69
CA ASN A 233 3.38 -14.06 -6.65
C ASN A 233 3.97 -14.18 -5.24
N ALA A 234 3.82 -13.14 -4.43
CA ALA A 234 4.40 -13.07 -3.08
C ALA A 234 3.82 -14.13 -2.14
N GLY A 235 2.55 -14.48 -2.28
CA GLY A 235 1.89 -15.53 -1.50
C GLY A 235 2.49 -16.91 -1.79
N VAL A 236 2.64 -17.25 -3.08
CA VAL A 236 3.27 -18.51 -3.51
C VAL A 236 4.71 -18.58 -3.02
N ARG A 237 5.49 -17.51 -3.21
CA ARG A 237 6.89 -17.44 -2.76
C ARG A 237 7.04 -17.57 -1.27
N THR A 238 6.19 -16.89 -0.48
CA THR A 238 6.20 -17.00 0.99
C THR A 238 5.86 -18.41 1.43
N THR A 239 4.87 -19.05 0.80
CA THR A 239 4.52 -20.44 1.09
C THR A 239 5.68 -21.40 0.81
N LEU A 240 6.29 -21.31 -0.38
CA LEU A 240 7.46 -22.12 -0.73
C LEU A 240 8.64 -21.87 0.19
N TYR A 241 8.89 -20.60 0.54
CA TYR A 241 9.93 -20.23 1.49
C TYR A 241 9.70 -20.85 2.87
N THR A 242 8.47 -20.88 3.34
CA THR A 242 8.10 -21.47 4.64
C THR A 242 8.23 -22.98 4.62
N LEU A 243 7.72 -23.64 3.59
CA LEU A 243 7.85 -25.09 3.43
C LEU A 243 9.32 -25.58 3.33
N ALA A 244 10.19 -24.75 2.76
CA ALA A 244 11.63 -25.05 2.70
C ALA A 244 12.40 -24.72 4.00
N ALA A 245 11.75 -24.18 5.03
CA ALA A 245 12.40 -23.78 6.28
C ALA A 245 13.17 -24.94 6.97
N PRO A 246 12.65 -26.18 7.10
CA PRO A 246 13.39 -27.30 7.72
C PRO A 246 14.68 -27.63 6.96
N ILE A 247 14.64 -27.62 5.63
CA ILE A 247 15.81 -27.92 4.78
C ILE A 247 16.86 -26.82 4.95
N ARG A 248 16.43 -25.54 4.96
CA ARG A 248 17.36 -24.42 5.18
C ARG A 248 18.01 -24.45 6.54
N TRP A 249 17.28 -24.87 7.57
CA TRP A 249 17.82 -25.02 8.92
C TRP A 249 18.88 -26.14 8.96
N ALA A 250 18.64 -27.27 8.33
CA ALA A 250 19.58 -28.40 8.26
C ALA A 250 20.89 -28.07 7.52
N ILE A 251 20.85 -27.18 6.50
CA ILE A 251 22.00 -26.80 5.66
C ILE A 251 22.82 -25.63 6.28
N ARG A 252 22.26 -24.88 7.24
CA ARG A 252 22.96 -23.74 7.89
C ARG A 252 24.34 -24.05 8.47
N PRO A 253 24.61 -25.17 9.12
CA PRO A 253 25.94 -25.46 9.68
C PRO A 253 27.02 -25.63 8.60
N PHE A 254 26.68 -26.00 7.35
CA PHE A 254 27.66 -26.22 6.29
C PHE A 254 28.13 -24.96 5.57
N ARG A 255 27.47 -23.80 5.77
CA ARG A 255 27.82 -22.51 5.15
C ARG A 255 28.69 -21.60 6.02
N ARG A 256 29.08 -22.04 7.24
CA ARG A 256 29.92 -21.27 8.18
C ARG A 256 31.39 -21.81 8.24
N ARG A 257 31.85 -22.39 7.13
CA ARG A 257 33.28 -22.67 6.94
C ARG A 257 33.84 -21.93 5.74
#